data_61167e55993b56af8efc65982a07bcbd
#
_entry.id   61167e55993b56af8efc65982a07bcbd
#
_cell.length_a   1.000
_cell.length_b   1.000
_cell.length_c   1.000
_cell.angle_alpha   90.00
_cell.angle_beta   90.00
_cell.angle_gamma   90.00
#
_symmetry.space_group_name_H-M   'P 1'
#
loop_
_entity.id
_entity.type
_entity.pdbx_description
1 polymer ?
#
loop_
_entity_poly.entity_id
_entity_poly.type
_entity_poly.pdbx_seq_one_letter_code
_entity_poly.pdbx_strand_id
1 'polypeptide(L)'
;MARTKKIESTPVRIRFKELENGNKSIYLDIYYEKKRRYEFLKLYLIPENSSEARKQNKHTMKAADAIRAQRILEISNNRTPVTISEKAKVLLVDWVNEYKNRSIQQGKTSSENHVHSALKQLRKYNAKARLCDVDKDFLDGFVEFMKGQKARRTKVPFAKKTISNYLGVIITALNMAVDDDVLSVNPGLAIDRKAICGEETPREYLTIDEVRKLIEADAPRADVKIAFLFSCFCGLRLSDVRALQWKKIIEDNGNIHMELRQKKTGRMLYLPLNKQAQAYLPHTKRSAEDYVFSLPCTSTIDLQLKKWAQNAGINKKLTYHMSRHTFATMELTMGADLYTTSQLLGHADVETTQVYAKIIDAKKEAAVLLLSLIHI
;
A
#
# COMPACT_ATOMS: atom_id res chain seq x y z
N MET A 1 52.89 23.90 -7.34
CA MET A 1 52.59 23.20 -6.05
C MET A 1 51.10 23.14 -5.87
N ALA A 2 50.52 21.96 -6.06
CA ALA A 2 49.08 21.75 -5.96
C ALA A 2 48.67 21.71 -4.48
N ARG A 3 47.75 22.59 -4.05
CA ARG A 3 47.14 22.56 -2.73
C ARG A 3 46.27 21.30 -2.60
N THR A 4 46.74 20.34 -1.79
CA THR A 4 45.94 19.18 -1.36
C THR A 4 44.69 19.69 -0.65
N LYS A 5 43.51 19.39 -1.21
CA LYS A 5 42.20 19.59 -0.54
C LYS A 5 42.24 18.89 0.83
N LYS A 6 42.10 19.66 1.90
CA LYS A 6 41.90 19.17 3.26
C LYS A 6 40.58 18.42 3.26
N ILE A 7 40.65 17.09 3.36
CA ILE A 7 39.46 16.24 3.57
C ILE A 7 38.92 16.62 4.95
N GLU A 8 37.72 17.18 5.01
CA GLU A 8 37.03 17.44 6.26
C GLU A 8 36.90 16.14 7.04
N SER A 9 37.53 16.10 8.23
CA SER A 9 37.53 14.90 9.06
C SER A 9 36.15 14.73 9.71
N THR A 10 35.37 13.78 9.24
CA THR A 10 34.09 13.41 9.89
C THR A 10 34.37 13.03 11.35
N PRO A 11 33.55 13.56 12.31
CA PRO A 11 33.77 13.35 13.74
C PRO A 11 33.55 11.89 14.16
N VAL A 12 32.95 11.04 13.31
CA VAL A 12 32.64 9.64 13.59
C VAL A 12 33.18 8.76 12.46
N ARG A 13 34.02 7.79 12.80
CA ARG A 13 34.58 6.84 11.84
C ARG A 13 34.27 5.41 12.24
N ILE A 14 33.94 4.58 11.24
CA ILE A 14 33.82 3.13 11.44
C ILE A 14 35.23 2.54 11.49
N ARG A 15 35.45 1.67 12.46
CA ARG A 15 36.71 0.92 12.66
C ARG A 15 36.40 -0.54 12.94
N PHE A 16 37.41 -1.38 12.74
CA PHE A 16 37.29 -2.83 12.91
C PHE A 16 38.31 -3.30 13.91
N LYS A 17 37.92 -4.23 14.78
CA LYS A 17 38.80 -4.98 15.68
C LYS A 17 38.73 -6.45 15.30
N GLU A 18 39.87 -7.04 14.99
CA GLU A 18 39.94 -8.47 14.71
C GLU A 18 39.74 -9.27 16.00
N LEU A 19 39.02 -10.39 15.88
CA LEU A 19 38.73 -11.32 16.96
C LEU A 19 39.46 -12.64 16.69
N GLU A 20 39.75 -13.41 17.74
CA GLU A 20 40.45 -14.69 17.66
C GLU A 20 39.76 -15.74 16.76
N ASN A 21 38.44 -15.63 16.55
CA ASN A 21 37.69 -16.50 15.68
C ASN A 21 37.68 -16.05 14.20
N GLY A 22 38.52 -15.10 13.81
CA GLY A 22 38.60 -14.57 12.44
C GLY A 22 37.52 -13.57 12.06
N ASN A 23 36.55 -13.30 12.94
CA ASN A 23 35.56 -12.25 12.73
C ASN A 23 36.15 -10.86 13.04
N LYS A 24 35.46 -9.81 12.49
CA LYS A 24 35.85 -8.42 12.82
C LYS A 24 34.68 -7.75 13.53
N SER A 25 34.90 -7.29 14.76
CA SER A 25 33.96 -6.47 15.51
C SER A 25 33.99 -5.05 14.98
N ILE A 26 32.79 -4.47 14.73
CA ILE A 26 32.65 -3.09 14.25
C ILE A 26 32.46 -2.16 15.45
N TYR A 27 33.20 -1.05 15.44
CA TYR A 27 33.02 0.01 16.42
C TYR A 27 33.15 1.38 15.78
N LEU A 28 32.55 2.38 16.42
CA LEU A 28 32.69 3.79 16.06
C LEU A 28 33.85 4.42 16.85
N ASP A 29 34.71 5.11 16.14
CA ASP A 29 35.78 5.98 16.70
C ASP A 29 35.23 7.41 16.60
N ILE A 30 34.78 7.94 17.75
CA ILE A 30 34.12 9.23 17.87
C ILE A 30 35.09 10.22 18.47
N TYR A 31 35.40 11.30 17.73
CA TYR A 31 36.24 12.39 18.22
C TYR A 31 35.45 13.69 18.23
N TYR A 32 35.11 14.17 19.43
CA TYR A 32 34.29 15.35 19.64
C TYR A 32 34.73 16.11 20.88
N GLU A 33 34.76 17.46 20.82
CA GLU A 33 35.17 18.36 21.91
C GLU A 33 36.53 17.97 22.54
N LYS A 34 37.50 17.63 21.71
CA LYS A 34 38.87 17.18 22.13
C LYS A 34 38.86 15.87 22.94
N LYS A 35 37.73 15.16 23.03
CA LYS A 35 37.60 13.86 23.67
C LYS A 35 37.41 12.78 22.61
N ARG A 36 38.05 11.63 22.86
CA ARG A 36 37.91 10.45 21.99
C ARG A 36 37.14 9.37 22.73
N ARG A 37 36.15 8.80 22.08
CA ARG A 37 35.30 7.73 22.62
C ARG A 37 35.16 6.62 21.59
N TYR A 38 35.14 5.37 22.06
CA TYR A 38 34.92 4.20 21.26
C TYR A 38 33.55 3.59 21.63
N GLU A 39 32.71 3.33 20.62
CA GLU A 39 31.40 2.72 20.80
C GLU A 39 31.32 1.41 20.00
N PHE A 40 31.29 0.27 20.67
CA PHE A 40 31.20 -1.03 20.06
C PHE A 40 29.73 -1.32 19.69
N LEU A 41 29.48 -1.57 18.40
CA LEU A 41 28.11 -1.72 17.85
C LEU A 41 27.51 -3.11 18.06
N LYS A 42 28.28 -4.07 18.57
CA LYS A 42 27.92 -5.50 18.63
C LYS A 42 27.54 -6.08 17.24
N LEU A 43 28.08 -5.49 16.19
CA LEU A 43 27.99 -5.96 14.82
C LEU A 43 29.31 -6.59 14.43
N TYR A 44 29.25 -7.71 13.69
CA TYR A 44 30.41 -8.48 13.34
C TYR A 44 30.44 -8.78 11.85
N LEU A 45 31.61 -8.64 11.23
CA LEU A 45 31.89 -9.15 9.89
C LEU A 45 32.49 -10.54 10.02
N ILE A 46 32.02 -11.46 9.21
CA ILE A 46 32.47 -12.84 9.12
C ILE A 46 33.50 -12.96 7.96
N PRO A 47 34.39 -13.97 7.96
CA PRO A 47 35.27 -14.23 6.83
C PRO A 47 34.49 -14.43 5.52
N GLU A 48 34.94 -13.80 4.44
CA GLU A 48 34.24 -13.81 3.13
C GLU A 48 34.50 -15.05 2.29
N ASN A 49 34.24 -16.22 2.87
CA ASN A 49 34.54 -17.52 2.26
C ASN A 49 33.39 -18.00 1.32
N SER A 50 32.23 -17.31 1.30
CA SER A 50 31.07 -17.66 0.46
C SER A 50 30.35 -16.41 -0.05
N SER A 51 29.46 -16.58 -1.05
CA SER A 51 28.63 -15.50 -1.57
C SER A 51 27.60 -15.02 -0.55
N GLU A 52 27.12 -15.92 0.32
CA GLU A 52 26.22 -15.61 1.44
C GLU A 52 26.92 -14.75 2.50
N ALA A 53 28.16 -15.10 2.85
CA ALA A 53 28.99 -14.33 3.78
C ALA A 53 29.20 -12.88 3.30
N ARG A 54 29.48 -12.69 2.00
CA ARG A 54 29.57 -11.35 1.39
C ARG A 54 28.26 -10.56 1.45
N LYS A 55 27.13 -11.21 1.19
CA LYS A 55 25.80 -10.57 1.32
C LYS A 55 25.52 -10.17 2.76
N GLN A 56 25.78 -11.05 3.72
CA GLN A 56 25.63 -10.78 5.15
C GLN A 56 26.50 -9.61 5.59
N ASN A 57 27.79 -9.60 5.22
CA ASN A 57 28.71 -8.53 5.53
C ASN A 57 28.25 -7.18 4.94
N LYS A 58 27.71 -7.19 3.72
CA LYS A 58 27.13 -5.99 3.09
C LYS A 58 25.93 -5.44 3.88
N HIS A 59 25.05 -6.31 4.40
CA HIS A 59 23.94 -5.90 5.25
C HIS A 59 24.42 -5.34 6.60
N THR A 60 25.40 -6.01 7.22
CA THR A 60 26.01 -5.58 8.47
C THR A 60 26.69 -4.21 8.32
N MET A 61 27.41 -3.98 7.21
CA MET A 61 28.03 -2.68 6.92
C MET A 61 27.00 -1.57 6.72
N LYS A 62 25.90 -1.85 6.02
CA LYS A 62 24.79 -0.87 5.88
C LYS A 62 24.20 -0.48 7.23
N ALA A 63 24.03 -1.44 8.15
CA ALA A 63 23.55 -1.17 9.50
C ALA A 63 24.55 -0.31 10.29
N ALA A 64 25.85 -0.61 10.18
CA ALA A 64 26.91 0.18 10.82
C ALA A 64 26.98 1.62 10.27
N ASP A 65 26.82 1.79 8.95
CA ASP A 65 26.76 3.11 8.31
C ASP A 65 25.54 3.93 8.75
N ALA A 66 24.37 3.29 8.92
CA ALA A 66 23.18 3.94 9.44
C ALA A 66 23.38 4.45 10.88
N ILE A 67 23.99 3.63 11.76
CA ILE A 67 24.31 4.02 13.14
C ILE A 67 25.34 5.16 13.14
N ARG A 68 26.38 5.10 12.28
CA ARG A 68 27.36 6.17 12.13
C ARG A 68 26.69 7.49 11.73
N ALA A 69 25.80 7.45 10.74
CA ALA A 69 25.07 8.63 10.28
C ALA A 69 24.24 9.24 11.42
N GLN A 70 23.57 8.40 12.21
CA GLN A 70 22.81 8.84 13.37
C GLN A 70 23.72 9.51 14.42
N ARG A 71 24.89 8.95 14.73
CA ARG A 71 25.84 9.56 15.68
C ARG A 71 26.43 10.89 15.16
N ILE A 72 26.66 11.01 13.86
CA ILE A 72 27.08 12.28 13.25
C ILE A 72 25.99 13.34 13.45
N LEU A 73 24.71 12.98 13.25
CA LEU A 73 23.58 13.88 13.46
C LEU A 73 23.47 14.31 14.94
N GLU A 74 23.57 13.39 15.88
CA GLU A 74 23.56 13.68 17.32
C GLU A 74 24.68 14.65 17.72
N ILE A 75 25.90 14.45 17.21
CA ILE A 75 27.03 15.33 17.45
C ILE A 75 26.82 16.70 16.79
N SER A 76 26.30 16.73 15.58
CA SER A 76 25.99 17.97 14.87
C SER A 76 24.91 18.77 15.57
N ASN A 77 23.89 18.09 16.08
CA ASN A 77 22.79 18.71 16.83
C ASN A 77 23.25 19.33 18.16
N ASN A 78 24.32 18.79 18.79
CA ASN A 78 24.90 19.38 19.99
C ASN A 78 25.91 20.50 19.69
N ARG A 79 26.39 20.62 18.45
CA ARG A 79 27.42 21.65 18.07
C ARG A 79 26.87 22.94 17.55
N THR A 80 25.71 22.88 16.93
CA THR A 80 24.97 24.08 16.56
C THR A 80 23.73 24.12 17.44
N PRO A 81 23.36 25.28 18.04
CA PRO A 81 21.97 25.53 18.25
C PRO A 81 21.42 25.34 16.84
N VAL A 82 20.56 24.30 16.67
CA VAL A 82 19.87 24.08 15.41
C VAL A 82 19.25 25.42 15.12
N THR A 83 19.88 26.17 14.21
CA THR A 83 19.21 27.29 13.59
C THR A 83 18.13 26.60 12.81
N ILE A 84 16.99 26.41 13.49
CA ILE A 84 15.78 25.86 12.91
C ILE A 84 15.63 26.67 11.63
N SER A 85 15.78 26.00 10.48
CA SER A 85 15.66 26.67 9.20
C SER A 85 14.40 27.52 9.28
N GLU A 86 14.45 28.80 8.91
CA GLU A 86 13.27 29.64 8.90
C GLU A 86 12.11 28.96 8.15
N LYS A 87 12.46 28.14 7.15
CA LYS A 87 11.52 27.27 6.43
C LYS A 87 10.88 26.19 7.32
N ALA A 88 11.56 25.70 8.36
CA ALA A 88 11.02 24.72 9.28
C ALA A 88 10.08 25.31 10.34
N LYS A 89 9.97 26.63 10.43
CA LYS A 89 9.00 27.34 11.29
C LYS A 89 7.60 27.43 10.68
N VAL A 90 7.42 26.96 9.45
CA VAL A 90 6.09 26.86 8.79
C VAL A 90 5.17 25.92 9.58
N LEU A 91 3.88 26.25 9.62
CA LEU A 91 2.90 25.38 10.25
C LEU A 91 2.81 24.02 9.55
N LEU A 92 2.79 22.94 10.31
CA LEU A 92 2.65 21.59 9.78
C LEU A 92 1.40 21.44 8.90
N VAL A 93 0.30 22.08 9.29
CA VAL A 93 -0.95 22.06 8.50
C VAL A 93 -0.79 22.70 7.13
N ASP A 94 0.00 23.77 7.03
CA ASP A 94 0.26 24.47 5.77
C ASP A 94 1.21 23.64 4.91
N TRP A 95 2.21 23.00 5.51
CA TRP A 95 3.12 22.09 4.82
C TRP A 95 2.40 20.88 4.23
N VAL A 96 1.51 20.23 5.00
CA VAL A 96 0.70 19.12 4.50
C VAL A 96 -0.28 19.59 3.41
N ASN A 97 -0.76 20.82 3.47
CA ASN A 97 -1.58 21.40 2.40
C ASN A 97 -0.75 21.66 1.12
N GLU A 98 0.49 22.12 1.26
CA GLU A 98 1.44 22.24 0.14
C GLU A 98 1.73 20.88 -0.50
N TYR A 99 1.96 19.84 0.30
CA TYR A 99 2.06 18.46 -0.20
C TYR A 99 0.84 18.05 -1.02
N LYS A 100 -0.38 18.39 -0.55
CA LYS A 100 -1.61 18.14 -1.30
C LYS A 100 -1.57 18.83 -2.67
N ASN A 101 -1.23 20.11 -2.71
CA ASN A 101 -1.21 20.91 -3.94
C ASN A 101 -0.19 20.34 -4.96
N ARG A 102 1.01 20.01 -4.52
CA ARG A 102 2.03 19.36 -5.38
C ARG A 102 1.58 18.00 -5.90
N SER A 103 0.89 17.21 -5.06
CA SER A 103 0.35 15.90 -5.47
C SER A 103 -0.71 16.05 -6.55
N ILE A 104 -1.57 17.06 -6.46
CA ILE A 104 -2.59 17.35 -7.48
C ILE A 104 -1.91 17.78 -8.80
N GLN A 105 -0.92 18.67 -8.75
CA GLN A 105 -0.14 19.10 -9.93
C GLN A 105 0.55 17.91 -10.64
N GLN A 106 0.96 16.89 -9.88
CA GLN A 106 1.52 15.64 -10.41
C GLN A 106 0.46 14.64 -10.90
N GLY A 107 -0.82 15.02 -10.95
CA GLY A 107 -1.92 14.15 -11.39
C GLY A 107 -2.35 13.08 -10.38
N LYS A 108 -1.86 13.13 -9.13
CA LYS A 108 -2.19 12.16 -8.06
C LYS A 108 -3.48 12.54 -7.32
N THR A 109 -4.57 12.75 -8.05
CA THR A 109 -5.85 13.22 -7.51
C THR A 109 -6.58 12.21 -6.60
N SER A 110 -6.30 10.92 -6.75
CA SER A 110 -6.99 9.88 -5.98
C SER A 110 -6.74 9.93 -4.46
N SER A 111 -5.66 10.59 -4.03
CA SER A 111 -5.33 10.76 -2.60
C SER A 111 -5.86 12.05 -1.99
N GLU A 112 -6.45 12.96 -2.77
CA GLU A 112 -6.86 14.29 -2.32
C GLU A 112 -7.83 14.24 -1.13
N ASN A 113 -8.86 13.41 -1.20
CA ASN A 113 -9.84 13.25 -0.12
C ASN A 113 -9.20 12.71 1.17
N HIS A 114 -8.19 11.83 1.04
CA HIS A 114 -7.45 11.30 2.19
C HIS A 114 -6.62 12.39 2.84
N VAL A 115 -5.90 13.18 2.05
CA VAL A 115 -5.09 14.31 2.55
C VAL A 115 -5.98 15.35 3.20
N HIS A 116 -7.11 15.71 2.58
CA HIS A 116 -8.08 16.64 3.15
C HIS A 116 -8.61 16.15 4.52
N SER A 117 -8.94 14.85 4.61
CA SER A 117 -9.42 14.25 5.85
C SER A 117 -8.35 14.21 6.94
N ALA A 118 -7.10 13.89 6.59
CA ALA A 118 -5.96 13.91 7.50
C ALA A 118 -5.69 15.33 8.02
N LEU A 119 -5.68 16.34 7.14
CA LEU A 119 -5.55 17.76 7.49
C LEU A 119 -6.62 18.21 8.47
N LYS A 120 -7.86 17.78 8.27
CA LYS A 120 -8.96 18.11 9.18
C LYS A 120 -8.71 17.57 10.60
N GLN A 121 -8.18 16.34 10.72
CA GLN A 121 -7.86 15.76 12.03
C GLN A 121 -6.61 16.41 12.62
N LEU A 122 -5.60 16.70 11.81
CA LEU A 122 -4.39 17.38 12.24
C LEU A 122 -4.70 18.77 12.84
N ARG A 123 -5.58 19.54 12.18
CA ARG A 123 -6.04 20.83 12.70
C ARG A 123 -6.77 20.72 14.05
N LYS A 124 -7.50 19.63 14.27
CA LYS A 124 -8.16 19.38 15.55
C LYS A 124 -7.16 18.98 16.64
N TYR A 125 -6.13 18.24 16.27
CA TYR A 125 -5.10 17.80 17.20
C TYR A 125 -4.21 18.98 17.61
N ASN A 126 -3.57 19.62 16.64
CA ASN A 126 -2.74 20.79 16.88
C ASN A 126 -2.62 21.63 15.61
N ALA A 127 -3.42 22.70 15.51
CA ALA A 127 -3.39 23.62 14.37
C ALA A 127 -2.16 24.53 14.34
N LYS A 128 -1.47 24.69 15.48
CA LYS A 128 -0.35 25.65 15.65
C LYS A 128 1.02 24.96 15.62
N ALA A 129 1.06 23.63 15.53
CA ALA A 129 2.33 22.89 15.44
C ALA A 129 3.12 23.34 14.21
N ARG A 130 4.40 23.60 14.40
CA ARG A 130 5.34 23.93 13.33
C ARG A 130 6.01 22.64 12.86
N LEU A 131 6.55 22.67 11.66
CA LEU A 131 7.26 21.51 11.10
C LEU A 131 8.46 21.08 11.96
N CYS A 132 9.15 22.03 12.58
CA CYS A 132 10.27 21.78 13.51
C CYS A 132 9.86 21.19 14.86
N ASP A 133 8.58 21.27 15.25
CA ASP A 133 8.08 20.76 16.51
C ASP A 133 7.62 19.29 16.40
N VAL A 134 7.69 18.72 15.16
CA VAL A 134 7.24 17.36 14.89
C VAL A 134 8.38 16.39 15.19
N ASP A 135 8.21 15.67 16.26
CA ASP A 135 9.06 14.55 16.68
C ASP A 135 8.24 13.25 16.74
N LYS A 136 8.85 12.17 17.22
CA LYS A 136 8.17 10.89 17.42
C LYS A 136 7.01 11.02 18.39
N ASP A 137 7.19 11.74 19.49
CA ASP A 137 6.20 11.87 20.56
C ASP A 137 4.97 12.66 20.06
N PHE A 138 5.18 13.69 19.24
CA PHE A 138 4.09 14.40 18.55
C PHE A 138 3.26 13.46 17.68
N LEU A 139 3.92 12.59 16.89
CA LEU A 139 3.24 11.64 16.00
C LEU A 139 2.52 10.54 16.76
N ASP A 140 3.11 10.00 17.83
CA ASP A 140 2.47 9.05 18.73
C ASP A 140 1.26 9.69 19.44
N GLY A 141 1.39 10.93 19.88
CA GLY A 141 0.28 11.72 20.44
C GLY A 141 -0.86 11.94 19.45
N PHE A 142 -0.55 12.17 18.16
CA PHE A 142 -1.57 12.23 17.11
C PHE A 142 -2.31 10.90 16.94
N VAL A 143 -1.61 9.77 17.01
CA VAL A 143 -2.23 8.43 16.94
C VAL A 143 -3.19 8.22 18.12
N GLU A 144 -2.76 8.54 19.35
CA GLU A 144 -3.61 8.42 20.55
C GLU A 144 -4.83 9.35 20.48
N PHE A 145 -4.64 10.59 20.06
CA PHE A 145 -5.75 11.50 19.78
C PHE A 145 -6.76 10.89 18.82
N MET A 146 -6.27 10.29 17.71
CA MET A 146 -7.14 9.68 16.68
C MET A 146 -7.91 8.46 17.21
N LYS A 147 -7.35 7.67 18.12
CA LYS A 147 -8.06 6.56 18.77
C LYS A 147 -9.30 7.03 19.54
N GLY A 148 -9.23 8.22 20.16
CA GLY A 148 -10.35 8.85 20.86
C GLY A 148 -11.38 9.51 19.93
N GLN A 149 -11.09 9.69 18.65
CA GLN A 149 -11.99 10.38 17.71
C GLN A 149 -13.01 9.44 17.07
N LYS A 150 -14.20 10.01 16.77
CA LYS A 150 -15.28 9.32 16.05
C LYS A 150 -15.53 9.96 14.69
N ALA A 151 -15.87 9.15 13.71
CA ALA A 151 -16.26 9.61 12.40
C ALA A 151 -17.55 10.46 12.50
N ARG A 152 -17.56 11.64 11.89
CA ARG A 152 -18.67 12.61 12.04
C ARG A 152 -20.05 12.03 11.66
N ARG A 153 -20.09 11.25 10.56
CA ARG A 153 -21.35 10.74 10.00
C ARG A 153 -21.85 9.49 10.75
N THR A 154 -20.97 8.53 11.02
CA THR A 154 -21.33 7.22 11.58
C THR A 154 -21.27 7.18 13.11
N LYS A 155 -20.64 8.19 13.75
CA LYS A 155 -20.37 8.23 15.20
C LYS A 155 -19.55 7.04 15.73
N VAL A 156 -18.97 6.24 14.82
CA VAL A 156 -18.12 5.08 15.14
C VAL A 156 -16.66 5.56 15.27
N PRO A 157 -15.85 4.98 16.20
CA PRO A 157 -14.42 5.24 16.26
C PRO A 157 -13.72 4.98 14.92
N PHE A 158 -12.64 5.70 14.65
CA PHE A 158 -11.85 5.45 13.45
C PHE A 158 -11.20 4.07 13.50
N ALA A 159 -11.31 3.32 12.40
CA ALA A 159 -10.62 2.05 12.26
C ALA A 159 -9.09 2.26 12.30
N LYS A 160 -8.35 1.31 12.88
CA LYS A 160 -6.87 1.32 12.97
C LYS A 160 -6.21 1.62 11.63
N LYS A 161 -6.70 1.02 10.55
CA LYS A 161 -6.22 1.27 9.17
C LYS A 161 -6.41 2.73 8.74
N THR A 162 -7.52 3.37 9.11
CA THR A 162 -7.77 4.79 8.80
C THR A 162 -6.79 5.68 9.55
N ILE A 163 -6.51 5.39 10.83
CA ILE A 163 -5.52 6.12 11.64
C ILE A 163 -4.14 5.99 11.00
N SER A 164 -3.71 4.77 10.67
CA SER A 164 -2.43 4.51 9.99
C SER A 164 -2.33 5.21 8.64
N ASN A 165 -3.45 5.32 7.89
CA ASN A 165 -3.47 6.05 6.61
C ASN A 165 -3.32 7.56 6.80
N TYR A 166 -3.99 8.17 7.79
CA TYR A 166 -3.85 9.61 8.07
C TYR A 166 -2.44 9.95 8.57
N LEU A 167 -1.87 9.12 9.45
CA LEU A 167 -0.47 9.24 9.84
C LEU A 167 0.45 9.13 8.62
N GLY A 168 0.16 8.18 7.70
CA GLY A 168 0.91 8.00 6.46
C GLY A 168 0.95 9.26 5.59
N VAL A 169 -0.13 10.04 5.55
CA VAL A 169 -0.15 11.33 4.85
C VAL A 169 0.85 12.30 5.48
N ILE A 170 0.86 12.41 6.82
CA ILE A 170 1.77 13.29 7.53
C ILE A 170 3.22 12.86 7.27
N ILE A 171 3.53 11.56 7.43
CA ILE A 171 4.87 11.01 7.17
C ILE A 171 5.33 11.30 5.74
N THR A 172 4.44 11.18 4.76
CA THR A 172 4.80 11.46 3.36
C THR A 172 5.06 12.95 3.14
N ALA A 173 4.30 13.83 3.79
CA ALA A 173 4.59 15.28 3.75
C ALA A 173 5.91 15.63 4.46
N LEU A 174 6.28 14.89 5.51
CA LEU A 174 7.58 15.03 6.17
C LEU A 174 8.74 14.53 5.29
N ASN A 175 8.54 13.48 4.46
CA ASN A 175 9.54 13.08 3.47
C ASN A 175 9.77 14.22 2.47
N MET A 176 8.71 14.86 1.98
CA MET A 176 8.85 16.04 1.10
C MET A 176 9.66 17.16 1.79
N ALA A 177 9.53 17.32 3.12
CA ALA A 177 10.32 18.31 3.84
C ALA A 177 11.81 17.94 3.93
N VAL A 178 12.13 16.66 3.94
CA VAL A 178 13.52 16.18 3.85
C VAL A 178 14.03 16.34 2.42
N ASP A 179 13.24 16.01 1.42
CA ASP A 179 13.61 16.15 0.00
C ASP A 179 13.84 17.63 -0.39
N ASP A 180 13.14 18.56 0.26
CA ASP A 180 13.27 20.02 0.07
C ASP A 180 14.35 20.65 1.00
N ASP A 181 15.17 19.86 1.71
CA ASP A 181 16.19 20.30 2.68
C ASP A 181 15.63 21.22 3.80
N VAL A 182 14.34 21.07 4.14
CA VAL A 182 13.69 21.81 5.24
C VAL A 182 13.90 21.08 6.57
N LEU A 183 13.85 19.76 6.56
CA LEU A 183 14.17 18.87 7.68
C LEU A 183 15.38 18.00 7.32
N SER A 184 16.22 17.72 8.29
CA SER A 184 17.37 16.81 8.11
C SER A 184 16.95 15.33 8.15
N VAL A 185 15.89 14.99 8.89
CA VAL A 185 15.40 13.62 9.08
C VAL A 185 13.88 13.64 9.24
N ASN A 186 13.22 12.62 8.70
CA ASN A 186 11.80 12.43 8.93
C ASN A 186 11.57 11.66 10.25
N PRO A 187 10.97 12.27 11.28
CA PRO A 187 10.71 11.59 12.56
C PRO A 187 9.69 10.44 12.43
N GLY A 188 8.87 10.47 11.38
CA GLY A 188 7.89 9.41 11.10
C GLY A 188 8.50 8.06 10.74
N LEU A 189 9.80 8.00 10.39
CA LEU A 189 10.50 6.74 10.14
C LEU A 189 10.67 5.89 11.42
N ALA A 190 10.61 6.51 12.60
CA ALA A 190 10.67 5.83 13.89
C ALA A 190 9.34 5.20 14.33
N ILE A 191 8.25 5.37 13.54
CA ILE A 191 6.92 4.87 13.88
C ILE A 191 6.65 3.52 13.22
N ASP A 192 6.31 2.52 14.03
CA ASP A 192 5.83 1.24 13.50
C ASP A 192 4.37 1.32 13.06
N ARG A 193 4.15 1.62 11.79
CA ARG A 193 2.81 1.71 11.21
C ARG A 193 2.09 0.35 11.13
N LYS A 194 2.82 -0.77 11.13
CA LYS A 194 2.20 -2.10 11.12
C LYS A 194 1.53 -2.38 12.46
N ALA A 195 2.20 -2.07 13.56
CA ALA A 195 1.62 -2.17 14.90
C ALA A 195 0.34 -1.32 15.05
N ILE A 196 0.32 -0.09 14.49
CA ILE A 196 -0.86 0.78 14.51
C ILE A 196 -2.00 0.20 13.66
N CYS A 197 -1.70 -0.38 12.50
CA CYS A 197 -2.70 -0.91 11.58
C CYS A 197 -3.41 -2.15 12.13
N GLY A 198 -2.71 -2.96 12.94
CA GLY A 198 -3.16 -4.27 13.40
C GLY A 198 -3.18 -5.32 12.29
N GLU A 199 -3.74 -6.47 12.61
CA GLU A 199 -3.86 -7.58 11.65
C GLU A 199 -4.80 -7.24 10.50
N GLU A 200 -4.48 -7.76 9.32
CA GLU A 200 -5.36 -7.62 8.16
C GLU A 200 -6.59 -8.51 8.32
N THR A 201 -7.77 -7.92 8.19
CA THR A 201 -9.02 -8.69 8.15
C THR A 201 -9.09 -9.49 6.85
N PRO A 202 -9.49 -10.77 6.89
CA PRO A 202 -9.71 -11.56 5.69
C PRO A 202 -10.68 -10.85 4.75
N ARG A 203 -10.39 -10.87 3.47
CA ARG A 203 -11.28 -10.26 2.47
C ARG A 203 -12.43 -11.20 2.18
N GLU A 204 -13.65 -10.71 2.33
CA GLU A 204 -14.84 -11.44 1.98
C GLU A 204 -14.99 -11.58 0.47
N TYR A 205 -15.46 -12.74 0.03
CA TYR A 205 -15.81 -13.06 -1.35
C TYR A 205 -17.09 -13.92 -1.38
N LEU A 206 -17.67 -14.07 -2.54
CA LEU A 206 -18.80 -14.96 -2.75
C LEU A 206 -18.30 -16.34 -3.21
N THR A 207 -18.88 -17.40 -2.63
CA THR A 207 -18.72 -18.75 -3.15
C THR A 207 -19.49 -18.90 -4.49
N ILE A 208 -19.18 -19.95 -5.25
CA ILE A 208 -19.91 -20.27 -6.50
C ILE A 208 -21.40 -20.40 -6.24
N ASP A 209 -21.79 -21.05 -5.13
CA ASP A 209 -23.19 -21.23 -4.78
C ASP A 209 -23.88 -19.91 -4.37
N GLU A 210 -23.15 -19.01 -3.70
CA GLU A 210 -23.66 -17.67 -3.42
C GLU A 210 -23.83 -16.84 -4.70
N VAL A 211 -22.95 -16.98 -5.68
CA VAL A 211 -23.10 -16.34 -6.99
C VAL A 211 -24.35 -16.92 -7.71
N ARG A 212 -24.60 -18.22 -7.66
CA ARG A 212 -25.82 -18.84 -8.22
C ARG A 212 -27.08 -18.29 -7.57
N LYS A 213 -27.12 -18.21 -6.23
CA LYS A 213 -28.22 -17.59 -5.49
C LYS A 213 -28.47 -16.13 -5.92
N LEU A 214 -27.42 -15.35 -6.14
CA LEU A 214 -27.56 -13.98 -6.66
C LEU A 214 -28.15 -13.96 -8.08
N ILE A 215 -27.74 -14.88 -8.95
CA ILE A 215 -28.27 -14.96 -10.32
C ILE A 215 -29.76 -15.21 -10.28
N GLU A 216 -30.25 -16.14 -9.44
CA GLU A 216 -31.63 -16.53 -9.30
C GLU A 216 -32.48 -15.46 -8.60
N ALA A 217 -31.93 -14.75 -7.63
CA ALA A 217 -32.63 -13.76 -6.83
C ALA A 217 -32.98 -12.49 -7.63
N ASP A 218 -34.13 -11.90 -7.30
CA ASP A 218 -34.54 -10.62 -7.84
C ASP A 218 -33.67 -9.48 -7.30
N ALA A 219 -33.04 -8.76 -8.23
CA ALA A 219 -32.28 -7.58 -7.92
C ALA A 219 -33.16 -6.32 -8.05
N PRO A 220 -33.08 -5.39 -7.09
CA PRO A 220 -33.87 -4.16 -7.15
C PRO A 220 -33.54 -3.27 -8.37
N ARG A 221 -32.37 -3.49 -9.01
CA ARG A 221 -31.94 -2.79 -10.22
C ARG A 221 -31.20 -3.73 -11.16
N ALA A 222 -31.72 -3.93 -12.35
CA ALA A 222 -31.17 -4.83 -13.36
C ALA A 222 -29.78 -4.36 -13.86
N ASP A 223 -29.58 -3.06 -14.03
CA ASP A 223 -28.29 -2.48 -14.46
C ASP A 223 -27.17 -2.78 -13.45
N VAL A 224 -27.43 -2.70 -12.15
CA VAL A 224 -26.46 -3.03 -11.10
C VAL A 224 -26.20 -4.54 -11.06
N LYS A 225 -27.26 -5.38 -11.19
CA LYS A 225 -27.14 -6.85 -11.25
C LYS A 225 -26.21 -7.27 -12.38
N ILE A 226 -26.49 -6.82 -13.58
CA ILE A 226 -25.75 -7.17 -14.80
C ILE A 226 -24.28 -6.77 -14.67
N ALA A 227 -24.00 -5.52 -14.27
CA ALA A 227 -22.63 -5.03 -14.13
C ALA A 227 -21.86 -5.73 -13.00
N PHE A 228 -22.51 -6.06 -11.89
CA PHE A 228 -21.88 -6.78 -10.78
C PHE A 228 -21.52 -8.22 -11.18
N LEU A 229 -22.46 -8.95 -11.82
CA LEU A 229 -22.20 -10.31 -12.29
C LEU A 229 -21.15 -10.33 -13.40
N PHE A 230 -21.20 -9.38 -14.34
CA PHE A 230 -20.12 -9.18 -15.29
C PHE A 230 -18.75 -9.08 -14.59
N SER A 231 -18.68 -8.26 -13.53
CA SER A 231 -17.44 -8.11 -12.76
C SER A 231 -17.04 -9.37 -11.97
N CYS A 232 -18.00 -10.22 -11.58
CA CYS A 232 -17.71 -11.51 -10.98
C CYS A 232 -17.01 -12.48 -11.96
N PHE A 233 -17.26 -12.32 -13.27
CA PHE A 233 -16.70 -13.20 -14.30
C PHE A 233 -15.55 -12.58 -15.12
N CYS A 234 -15.19 -11.31 -14.85
CA CYS A 234 -14.05 -10.67 -15.51
C CYS A 234 -13.10 -9.91 -14.57
N GLY A 235 -13.44 -9.79 -13.29
CA GLY A 235 -12.58 -9.19 -12.27
C GLY A 235 -12.38 -7.68 -12.35
N LEU A 236 -13.11 -6.94 -13.18
CA LEU A 236 -12.95 -5.49 -13.33
C LEU A 236 -13.34 -4.73 -12.06
N ARG A 237 -12.64 -3.62 -11.80
CA ARG A 237 -13.04 -2.67 -10.74
C ARG A 237 -14.24 -1.83 -11.19
N LEU A 238 -15.06 -1.37 -10.25
CA LEU A 238 -16.18 -0.47 -10.55
C LEU A 238 -15.78 0.75 -11.40
N SER A 239 -14.59 1.32 -11.14
CA SER A 239 -14.08 2.45 -11.93
C SER A 239 -13.85 2.11 -13.40
N ASP A 240 -13.39 0.88 -13.66
CA ASP A 240 -13.09 0.40 -15.00
C ASP A 240 -14.36 -0.01 -15.72
N VAL A 241 -15.32 -0.64 -15.03
CA VAL A 241 -16.65 -0.96 -15.56
C VAL A 241 -17.40 0.31 -15.97
N ARG A 242 -17.37 1.36 -15.14
CA ARG A 242 -17.99 2.66 -15.48
C ARG A 242 -17.35 3.35 -16.68
N ALA A 243 -16.07 3.07 -16.93
CA ALA A 243 -15.33 3.68 -18.03
C ALA A 243 -15.26 2.79 -19.27
N LEU A 244 -15.84 1.58 -19.22
CA LEU A 244 -15.80 0.64 -20.32
C LEU A 244 -16.70 1.12 -21.46
N GLN A 245 -16.10 1.32 -22.63
CA GLN A 245 -16.79 1.68 -23.87
C GLN A 245 -16.82 0.48 -24.82
N TRP A 246 -17.79 0.42 -25.70
CA TRP A 246 -17.95 -0.68 -26.65
C TRP A 246 -16.73 -0.86 -27.57
N LYS A 247 -16.05 0.21 -27.95
CA LYS A 247 -14.79 0.15 -28.74
C LYS A 247 -13.65 -0.61 -28.07
N LYS A 248 -13.76 -0.87 -26.77
CA LYS A 248 -12.77 -1.62 -25.98
C LYS A 248 -13.07 -3.12 -25.89
N ILE A 249 -14.22 -3.53 -26.42
CA ILE A 249 -14.63 -4.92 -26.55
C ILE A 249 -14.39 -5.31 -28.01
N ILE A 250 -13.41 -6.18 -28.22
CA ILE A 250 -12.91 -6.58 -29.53
C ILE A 250 -13.29 -8.04 -29.74
N GLU A 251 -13.87 -8.33 -30.90
CA GLU A 251 -14.13 -9.67 -31.36
C GLU A 251 -13.14 -10.02 -32.46
N ASP A 252 -12.35 -11.06 -32.23
CA ASP A 252 -11.40 -11.59 -33.19
C ASP A 252 -11.53 -13.11 -33.30
N ASN A 253 -11.80 -13.62 -34.51
CA ASN A 253 -11.93 -15.05 -34.79
C ASN A 253 -12.93 -15.79 -33.84
N GLY A 254 -14.03 -15.14 -33.46
CA GLY A 254 -15.02 -15.67 -32.54
C GLY A 254 -14.64 -15.60 -31.06
N ASN A 255 -13.47 -15.05 -30.73
CA ASN A 255 -13.05 -14.80 -29.38
C ASN A 255 -13.29 -13.33 -29.02
N ILE A 256 -13.95 -13.08 -27.90
CA ILE A 256 -14.21 -11.74 -27.40
C ILE A 256 -13.24 -11.44 -26.27
N HIS A 257 -12.55 -10.31 -26.37
CA HIS A 257 -11.64 -9.80 -25.33
C HIS A 257 -11.81 -8.30 -25.10
N MET A 258 -11.29 -7.82 -23.99
CA MET A 258 -11.26 -6.39 -23.69
C MET A 258 -9.82 -5.88 -23.66
N GLU A 259 -9.62 -4.69 -24.24
CA GLU A 259 -8.38 -3.92 -24.13
C GLU A 259 -8.67 -2.58 -23.48
N LEU A 260 -8.20 -2.39 -22.26
CA LEU A 260 -8.47 -1.16 -21.53
C LEU A 260 -7.28 -0.73 -20.66
N ARG A 261 -7.14 0.57 -20.50
CA ARG A 261 -6.24 1.16 -19.52
C ARG A 261 -6.94 1.31 -18.19
N GLN A 262 -6.50 0.58 -17.17
CA GLN A 262 -7.11 0.64 -15.84
C GLN A 262 -7.00 2.05 -15.23
N LYS A 263 -8.11 2.62 -14.76
CA LYS A 263 -8.14 3.97 -14.17
C LYS A 263 -7.23 4.13 -12.95
N LYS A 264 -7.16 3.12 -12.09
CA LYS A 264 -6.40 3.19 -10.84
C LYS A 264 -4.90 3.05 -11.02
N THR A 265 -4.46 2.20 -11.94
CA THR A 265 -3.04 1.83 -12.09
C THR A 265 -2.39 2.40 -13.35
N GLY A 266 -3.19 2.88 -14.31
CA GLY A 266 -2.74 3.33 -15.62
C GLY A 266 -2.20 2.21 -16.52
N ARG A 267 -2.24 0.95 -16.10
CA ARG A 267 -1.74 -0.19 -16.87
C ARG A 267 -2.72 -0.62 -17.95
N MET A 268 -2.19 -1.04 -19.10
CA MET A 268 -2.98 -1.72 -20.09
C MET A 268 -3.34 -3.11 -19.59
N LEU A 269 -4.60 -3.48 -19.75
CA LEU A 269 -5.13 -4.79 -19.42
C LEU A 269 -5.73 -5.39 -20.69
N TYR A 270 -5.20 -6.56 -21.08
CA TYR A 270 -5.81 -7.46 -22.05
C TYR A 270 -6.56 -8.54 -21.26
N LEU A 271 -7.85 -8.69 -21.50
CA LEU A 271 -8.68 -9.62 -20.74
C LEU A 271 -9.63 -10.40 -21.67
N PRO A 272 -9.40 -11.70 -21.90
CA PRO A 272 -10.36 -12.55 -22.59
C PRO A 272 -11.66 -12.64 -21.82
N LEU A 273 -12.78 -12.59 -22.51
CA LEU A 273 -14.11 -12.75 -21.91
C LEU A 273 -14.61 -14.18 -22.06
N ASN A 274 -14.83 -14.84 -20.93
CA ASN A 274 -15.49 -16.13 -20.91
C ASN A 274 -16.99 -15.99 -21.27
N LYS A 275 -17.65 -17.10 -21.62
CA LYS A 275 -19.05 -17.10 -22.02
C LYS A 275 -20.01 -16.51 -20.98
N GLN A 276 -19.71 -16.71 -19.69
CA GLN A 276 -20.50 -16.15 -18.60
C GLN A 276 -20.39 -14.63 -18.56
N ALA A 277 -19.17 -14.06 -18.69
CA ALA A 277 -18.99 -12.63 -18.78
C ALA A 277 -19.72 -12.04 -20.01
N GLN A 278 -19.62 -12.71 -21.16
CA GLN A 278 -20.31 -12.31 -22.39
C GLN A 278 -21.84 -12.27 -22.22
N ALA A 279 -22.42 -13.24 -21.50
CA ALA A 279 -23.85 -13.29 -21.21
C ALA A 279 -24.38 -12.10 -20.41
N TYR A 280 -23.49 -11.40 -19.67
CA TYR A 280 -23.81 -10.18 -18.93
C TYR A 280 -23.44 -8.89 -19.66
N LEU A 281 -23.03 -8.96 -20.92
CA LEU A 281 -22.94 -7.76 -21.75
C LEU A 281 -24.34 -7.30 -22.16
N PRO A 282 -24.66 -6.00 -22.07
CA PRO A 282 -25.94 -5.49 -22.55
C PRO A 282 -26.11 -5.74 -24.05
N HIS A 283 -27.30 -6.20 -24.45
CA HIS A 283 -27.57 -6.50 -25.87
C HIS A 283 -27.73 -5.24 -26.76
N THR A 284 -27.88 -4.08 -26.15
CA THR A 284 -28.09 -2.80 -26.86
C THR A 284 -26.73 -2.08 -27.08
N LYS A 285 -26.06 -2.43 -28.17
CA LYS A 285 -24.91 -1.68 -28.68
C LYS A 285 -25.43 -0.51 -29.53
N ARG A 286 -25.17 0.73 -29.07
CA ARG A 286 -25.58 1.94 -29.81
C ARG A 286 -24.45 2.46 -30.68
N SER A 287 -23.35 2.90 -30.05
CA SER A 287 -22.15 3.39 -30.73
C SER A 287 -20.90 2.80 -30.09
N ALA A 288 -19.80 2.79 -30.83
CA ALA A 288 -18.48 2.35 -30.32
C ALA A 288 -18.01 3.21 -29.14
N GLU A 289 -18.38 4.49 -29.12
CA GLU A 289 -18.01 5.45 -28.07
C GLU A 289 -18.91 5.38 -26.82
N ASP A 290 -20.06 4.70 -26.92
CA ASP A 290 -20.98 4.59 -25.80
C ASP A 290 -20.40 3.71 -24.68
N TYR A 291 -20.73 4.07 -23.44
CA TYR A 291 -20.42 3.22 -22.30
C TYR A 291 -21.26 1.95 -22.32
N VAL A 292 -20.62 0.82 -22.00
CA VAL A 292 -21.28 -0.50 -21.94
C VAL A 292 -22.28 -0.53 -20.79
N PHE A 293 -21.95 0.07 -19.65
CA PHE A 293 -22.78 0.10 -18.46
C PHE A 293 -23.08 1.53 -18.02
N SER A 294 -24.36 1.85 -17.85
CA SER A 294 -24.81 3.11 -17.25
C SER A 294 -25.18 2.87 -15.78
N LEU A 295 -24.26 3.20 -14.86
CA LEU A 295 -24.39 2.88 -13.45
C LEU A 295 -24.65 4.12 -12.60
N PRO A 296 -25.53 4.02 -11.59
CA PRO A 296 -25.81 5.11 -10.65
C PRO A 296 -24.58 5.42 -9.76
N CYS A 297 -24.70 6.43 -8.90
CA CYS A 297 -23.64 6.76 -7.94
C CYS A 297 -23.33 5.58 -7.00
N THR A 298 -22.12 5.57 -6.43
CA THR A 298 -21.64 4.43 -5.61
C THR A 298 -22.53 4.15 -4.40
N SER A 299 -23.05 5.19 -3.74
CA SER A 299 -23.96 5.01 -2.60
C SER A 299 -25.26 4.30 -2.98
N THR A 300 -25.78 4.57 -4.18
CA THR A 300 -26.95 3.86 -4.71
C THR A 300 -26.61 2.40 -5.01
N ILE A 301 -25.46 2.14 -5.66
CA ILE A 301 -25.00 0.77 -5.91
C ILE A 301 -24.91 -0.01 -4.60
N ASP A 302 -24.25 0.55 -3.58
CA ASP A 302 -24.06 -0.10 -2.27
C ASP A 302 -25.42 -0.43 -1.61
N LEU A 303 -26.39 0.47 -1.71
CA LEU A 303 -27.76 0.24 -1.21
C LEU A 303 -28.46 -0.90 -1.97
N GLN A 304 -28.33 -0.91 -3.30
CA GLN A 304 -28.96 -1.95 -4.13
C GLN A 304 -28.33 -3.31 -3.90
N LEU A 305 -27.02 -3.38 -3.81
CA LEU A 305 -26.28 -4.61 -3.50
C LEU A 305 -26.69 -5.17 -2.13
N LYS A 306 -26.84 -4.31 -1.12
CA LYS A 306 -27.32 -4.75 0.20
C LYS A 306 -28.71 -5.39 0.13
N LYS A 307 -29.65 -4.75 -0.55
CA LYS A 307 -31.01 -5.28 -0.72
C LYS A 307 -31.01 -6.61 -1.50
N TRP A 308 -30.22 -6.67 -2.57
CA TRP A 308 -30.11 -7.87 -3.39
C TRP A 308 -29.50 -9.05 -2.64
N ALA A 309 -28.45 -8.82 -1.81
CA ALA A 309 -27.92 -9.86 -0.93
C ALA A 309 -28.96 -10.41 0.05
N GLN A 310 -29.82 -9.52 0.60
CA GLN A 310 -30.94 -9.92 1.47
C GLN A 310 -31.95 -10.79 0.72
N ASN A 311 -32.34 -10.40 -0.50
CA ASN A 311 -33.27 -11.18 -1.35
C ASN A 311 -32.68 -12.57 -1.70
N ALA A 312 -31.38 -12.66 -1.88
CA ALA A 312 -30.68 -13.91 -2.16
C ALA A 312 -30.38 -14.76 -0.90
N GLY A 313 -30.77 -14.30 0.29
CA GLY A 313 -30.46 -15.00 1.55
C GLY A 313 -28.96 -15.05 1.89
N ILE A 314 -28.16 -14.07 1.43
CA ILE A 314 -26.72 -13.99 1.67
C ILE A 314 -26.46 -13.10 2.87
N ASN A 315 -25.90 -13.68 3.92
CA ASN A 315 -25.54 -12.98 5.15
C ASN A 315 -24.10 -12.41 5.10
N LYS A 316 -23.75 -11.74 3.99
CA LYS A 316 -22.50 -11.00 3.82
C LYS A 316 -22.79 -9.57 3.43
N LYS A 317 -21.93 -8.64 3.84
CA LYS A 317 -22.02 -7.25 3.40
C LYS A 317 -21.54 -7.13 1.96
N LEU A 318 -22.44 -7.32 1.01
CA LEU A 318 -22.12 -7.24 -0.40
C LEU A 318 -21.67 -5.83 -0.78
N THR A 319 -20.45 -5.72 -1.32
CA THR A 319 -19.87 -4.49 -1.88
C THR A 319 -19.47 -4.74 -3.33
N TYR A 320 -19.43 -3.68 -4.15
CA TYR A 320 -19.06 -3.88 -5.55
C TYR A 320 -17.66 -4.51 -5.71
N HIS A 321 -16.72 -4.15 -4.83
CA HIS A 321 -15.36 -4.69 -4.90
C HIS A 321 -15.29 -6.20 -4.59
N MET A 322 -16.31 -6.74 -3.91
CA MET A 322 -16.40 -8.17 -3.64
C MET A 322 -16.53 -8.99 -4.94
N SER A 323 -17.13 -8.44 -6.03
CA SER A 323 -17.17 -9.11 -7.33
C SER A 323 -15.78 -9.49 -7.84
N ARG A 324 -14.82 -8.57 -7.66
CA ARG A 324 -13.43 -8.80 -8.07
C ARG A 324 -12.73 -9.82 -7.17
N HIS A 325 -13.01 -9.81 -5.86
CA HIS A 325 -12.52 -10.85 -4.95
C HIS A 325 -13.09 -12.21 -5.32
N THR A 326 -14.38 -12.26 -5.67
CA THR A 326 -15.06 -13.44 -6.15
C THR A 326 -14.45 -13.98 -7.43
N PHE A 327 -14.16 -13.14 -8.43
CA PHE A 327 -13.44 -13.55 -9.63
C PHE A 327 -12.10 -14.20 -9.29
N ALA A 328 -11.27 -13.51 -8.48
CA ALA A 328 -9.96 -14.04 -8.10
C ALA A 328 -10.04 -15.42 -7.40
N THR A 329 -11.01 -15.57 -6.50
CA THR A 329 -11.20 -16.84 -5.78
C THR A 329 -11.75 -17.93 -6.68
N MET A 330 -12.67 -17.61 -7.61
CA MET A 330 -13.16 -18.58 -8.58
C MET A 330 -12.06 -19.07 -9.52
N GLU A 331 -11.25 -18.17 -10.09
CA GLU A 331 -10.12 -18.54 -10.95
C GLU A 331 -9.15 -19.49 -10.22
N LEU A 332 -8.75 -19.13 -9.02
CA LEU A 332 -7.87 -19.98 -8.20
C LEU A 332 -8.53 -21.32 -7.84
N THR A 333 -9.83 -21.35 -7.56
CA THR A 333 -10.58 -22.59 -7.26
C THR A 333 -10.67 -23.48 -8.49
N MET A 334 -10.85 -22.89 -9.67
CA MET A 334 -10.95 -23.62 -10.95
C MET A 334 -9.59 -24.09 -11.50
N GLY A 335 -8.47 -23.74 -10.89
CA GLY A 335 -7.18 -24.29 -11.26
C GLY A 335 -6.17 -23.28 -11.81
N ALA A 336 -6.58 -22.03 -12.04
CA ALA A 336 -5.63 -21.01 -12.42
C ALA A 336 -4.55 -20.82 -11.34
N ASP A 337 -3.32 -20.54 -11.77
CA ASP A 337 -2.23 -20.21 -10.86
C ASP A 337 -2.33 -18.74 -10.39
N LEU A 338 -1.59 -18.42 -9.32
CA LEU A 338 -1.61 -17.09 -8.71
C LEU A 338 -1.10 -16.00 -9.66
N TYR A 339 -0.09 -16.31 -10.47
CA TYR A 339 0.49 -15.36 -11.40
C TYR A 339 -0.50 -15.01 -12.52
N THR A 340 -1.10 -16.01 -13.17
CA THR A 340 -2.12 -15.82 -14.20
C THR A 340 -3.32 -15.04 -13.64
N THR A 341 -3.82 -15.40 -12.45
CA THR A 341 -4.90 -14.65 -11.78
C THR A 341 -4.50 -13.19 -11.51
N SER A 342 -3.25 -12.95 -11.10
CA SER A 342 -2.72 -11.60 -10.88
C SER A 342 -2.70 -10.78 -12.19
N GLN A 343 -2.30 -11.39 -13.31
CA GLN A 343 -2.29 -10.75 -14.62
C GLN A 343 -3.71 -10.42 -15.10
N LEU A 344 -4.64 -11.35 -14.99
CA LEU A 344 -6.06 -11.13 -15.34
C LEU A 344 -6.68 -9.99 -14.52
N LEU A 345 -6.29 -9.87 -13.26
CA LEU A 345 -6.68 -8.75 -12.42
C LEU A 345 -5.94 -7.44 -12.75
N GLY A 346 -4.82 -7.48 -13.47
CA GLY A 346 -3.96 -6.33 -13.73
C GLY A 346 -3.36 -5.76 -12.43
N HIS A 347 -2.90 -6.63 -11.51
CA HIS A 347 -2.15 -6.22 -10.35
C HIS A 347 -0.71 -5.84 -10.75
N ALA A 348 -0.15 -4.83 -10.07
CA ALA A 348 1.24 -4.44 -10.26
C ALA A 348 2.19 -5.49 -9.71
N ASP A 349 1.83 -6.02 -8.54
CA ASP A 349 2.60 -6.99 -7.78
C ASP A 349 1.74 -8.21 -7.46
N VAL A 350 2.32 -9.38 -7.61
CA VAL A 350 1.65 -10.67 -7.29
C VAL A 350 1.29 -10.75 -5.81
N GLU A 351 2.05 -10.09 -4.93
CA GLU A 351 1.76 -9.97 -3.50
C GLU A 351 0.33 -9.47 -3.22
N THR A 352 -0.19 -8.58 -4.08
CA THR A 352 -1.59 -8.11 -3.96
C THR A 352 -2.60 -9.26 -4.11
N THR A 353 -2.23 -10.33 -4.80
CA THR A 353 -3.06 -11.52 -5.03
C THR A 353 -2.83 -12.58 -3.94
N GLN A 354 -1.73 -12.51 -3.18
CA GLN A 354 -1.42 -13.43 -2.07
C GLN A 354 -2.47 -13.43 -0.95
N VAL A 355 -3.30 -12.39 -0.86
CA VAL A 355 -4.43 -12.38 0.10
C VAL A 355 -5.40 -13.56 -0.11
N TYR A 356 -5.33 -14.20 -1.27
CA TYR A 356 -6.09 -15.42 -1.59
C TYR A 356 -5.28 -16.69 -1.36
N ALA A 357 -4.10 -16.61 -0.74
CA ALA A 357 -3.18 -17.72 -0.54
C ALA A 357 -3.82 -18.93 0.20
N LYS A 358 -4.75 -18.68 1.12
CA LYS A 358 -5.49 -19.74 1.82
C LYS A 358 -6.21 -20.71 0.87
N ILE A 359 -6.66 -20.26 -0.30
CA ILE A 359 -7.29 -21.10 -1.32
C ILE A 359 -6.24 -21.99 -1.99
N ILE A 360 -5.02 -21.46 -2.17
CA ILE A 360 -3.89 -22.18 -2.73
C ILE A 360 -3.41 -23.25 -1.75
N ASP A 361 -3.43 -22.96 -0.45
CA ASP A 361 -3.01 -23.91 0.60
C ASP A 361 -3.95 -25.13 0.65
N ALA A 362 -5.26 -24.91 0.56
CA ALA A 362 -6.22 -26.03 0.43
C ALA A 362 -5.98 -26.89 -0.82
N LYS A 363 -5.52 -26.31 -1.93
CA LYS A 363 -5.11 -27.06 -3.13
C LYS A 363 -3.80 -27.81 -2.96
N LYS A 364 -2.85 -27.24 -2.23
CA LYS A 364 -1.59 -27.94 -1.90
C LYS A 364 -1.87 -29.18 -1.06
N GLU A 365 -2.75 -29.05 -0.07
CA GLU A 365 -3.20 -30.19 0.73
C GLU A 365 -3.85 -31.27 -0.14
N ALA A 366 -4.78 -30.88 -1.02
CA ALA A 366 -5.42 -31.78 -1.96
C ALA A 366 -4.40 -32.44 -2.92
N ALA A 367 -3.44 -31.69 -3.44
CA ALA A 367 -2.40 -32.21 -4.32
C ALA A 367 -1.47 -33.21 -3.62
N VAL A 368 -1.12 -32.95 -2.35
CA VAL A 368 -0.33 -33.90 -1.55
C VAL A 368 -1.12 -35.19 -1.26
N LEU A 369 -2.43 -35.08 -0.98
CA LEU A 369 -3.30 -36.23 -0.80
C LEU A 369 -3.40 -37.11 -2.04
N LEU A 370 -3.40 -36.49 -3.25
CA LEU A 370 -3.37 -37.24 -4.51
C LEU A 370 -2.11 -38.10 -4.66
N LEU A 371 -0.96 -37.61 -4.18
CA LEU A 371 0.29 -38.40 -4.19
C LEU A 371 0.23 -39.63 -3.29
N SER A 372 -0.54 -39.57 -2.20
CA SER A 372 -0.73 -40.71 -1.30
C SER A 372 -1.58 -41.85 -1.88
N LEU A 373 -2.29 -41.60 -3.00
CA LEU A 373 -3.05 -42.61 -3.74
C LEU A 373 -2.21 -43.37 -4.77
N ILE A 374 -0.97 -42.95 -5.00
CA ILE A 374 -0.03 -43.66 -5.86
C ILE A 374 0.58 -44.78 -4.99
N HIS A 375 0.04 -45.99 -5.13
CA HIS A 375 0.66 -47.18 -4.57
C HIS A 375 1.95 -47.45 -5.37
N ILE A 376 3.11 -47.20 -4.77
CA ILE A 376 4.43 -47.58 -5.27
C ILE A 376 4.67 -49.03 -4.92
#